data_f01e9c9c551e6950a10fbfc665860995
#
_entry.id   f01e9c9c551e6950a10fbfc665860995
#
_cell.length_a   1.000
_cell.length_b   1.000
_cell.length_c   1.000
_cell.angle_alpha   90.00
_cell.angle_beta   90.00
_cell.angle_gamma   90.00
#
_symmetry.space_group_name_H-M   'P 1'
#
loop_
_entity.id
_entity.type
_entity.pdbx_description
1 polymer ?
#
loop_
_entity_poly.entity_id
_entity_poly.type
_entity_poly.pdbx_seq_one_letter_code
_entity_poly.pdbx_strand_id
1 'polypeptide(L)'
;MHELGIAFYLIDMVEDLGKQNNLTSVARVKLQLGEVSGVVPTYLLDVWRWAADRTELLHGAQLEIEEVPALTQCLSCNKTYTTVTYGRKCPYCSSEKTELIQGLEIELAEIEAT
;
A
#
# COMPACT_ATOMS: atom_id res chain seq x y z
N MET A 1 -5.40 -1.88 -11.54
CA MET A 1 -5.41 -0.69 -10.65
C MET A 1 -4.64 0.43 -11.32
N HIS A 2 -5.11 1.63 -11.20
CA HIS A 2 -4.54 2.78 -11.86
C HIS A 2 -3.45 3.42 -11.00
N GLU A 3 -2.18 3.10 -11.26
CA GLU A 3 -1.05 3.53 -10.42
C GLU A 3 -0.92 5.05 -10.33
N LEU A 4 -1.16 5.78 -11.41
CA LEU A 4 -1.12 7.24 -11.37
C LEU A 4 -2.17 7.81 -10.42
N GLY A 5 -3.37 7.24 -10.39
CA GLY A 5 -4.42 7.64 -9.46
C GLY A 5 -4.02 7.39 -8.00
N ILE A 6 -3.32 6.27 -7.73
CA ILE A 6 -2.80 5.99 -6.40
C ILE A 6 -1.74 7.02 -6.01
N ALA A 7 -0.85 7.38 -6.93
CA ALA A 7 0.17 8.40 -6.67
C ALA A 7 -0.48 9.74 -6.28
N PHE A 8 -1.48 10.19 -7.02
CA PHE A 8 -2.20 11.43 -6.70
C PHE A 8 -2.95 11.33 -5.38
N TYR A 9 -3.55 10.19 -5.08
CA TYR A 9 -4.23 9.96 -3.79
C TYR A 9 -3.27 10.13 -2.62
N LEU A 10 -2.07 9.54 -2.72
CA LEU A 10 -1.04 9.66 -1.70
C LEU A 10 -0.55 11.10 -1.56
N ILE A 11 -0.33 11.79 -2.68
CA ILE A 11 0.12 13.17 -2.69
C ILE A 11 -0.90 14.07 -2.00
N ASP A 12 -2.19 13.90 -2.29
CA ASP A 12 -3.25 14.67 -1.64
C ASP A 12 -3.26 14.45 -0.13
N MET A 13 -3.11 13.20 0.32
CA MET A 13 -3.04 12.89 1.74
C MET A 13 -1.85 13.57 2.42
N VAL A 14 -0.67 13.53 1.79
CA VAL A 14 0.55 14.13 2.33
C VAL A 14 0.43 15.66 2.34
N GLU A 15 -0.16 16.26 1.31
CA GLU A 15 -0.40 17.70 1.28
C GLU A 15 -1.33 18.16 2.39
N ASP A 16 -2.40 17.39 2.67
CA ASP A 16 -3.30 17.69 3.78
C ASP A 16 -2.56 17.64 5.12
N LEU A 17 -1.74 16.61 5.32
CA LEU A 17 -0.89 16.51 6.52
C LEU A 17 0.10 17.68 6.60
N GLY A 18 0.66 18.08 5.47
CA GLY A 18 1.58 19.22 5.39
C GLY A 18 0.94 20.51 5.84
N LYS A 19 -0.30 20.76 5.44
CA LYS A 19 -1.06 21.95 5.87
C LYS A 19 -1.37 21.91 7.35
N GLN A 20 -1.77 20.75 7.88
CA GLN A 20 -2.11 20.59 9.29
C GLN A 20 -0.91 20.77 10.21
N ASN A 21 0.29 20.43 9.73
CA ASN A 21 1.52 20.41 10.53
C ASN A 21 2.54 21.48 10.11
N ASN A 22 2.17 22.36 9.21
CA ASN A 22 3.03 23.44 8.70
C ASN A 22 4.36 22.92 8.12
N LEU A 23 4.29 21.81 7.38
CA LEU A 23 5.47 21.22 6.76
C LEU A 23 5.91 22.04 5.56
N THR A 24 7.22 22.14 5.37
CA THR A 24 7.82 22.88 4.24
C THR A 24 8.39 21.95 3.18
N SER A 25 8.77 20.73 3.55
CA SER A 25 9.38 19.77 2.64
C SER A 25 9.15 18.35 3.13
N VAL A 26 8.89 17.43 2.20
CA VAL A 26 8.80 16.00 2.47
C VAL A 26 9.90 15.30 1.69
N ALA A 27 10.75 14.56 2.39
CA ALA A 27 11.88 13.86 1.79
C ALA A 27 11.50 12.42 1.39
N ARG A 28 10.63 11.77 2.15
CA ARG A 28 10.29 10.37 1.93
C ARG A 28 8.86 10.09 2.37
N VAL A 29 8.19 9.26 1.59
CA VAL A 29 6.84 8.76 1.88
C VAL A 29 6.92 7.24 1.92
N LYS A 30 6.42 6.62 2.97
CA LYS A 30 6.36 5.16 3.09
C LYS A 30 4.93 4.69 2.93
N LEU A 31 4.73 3.78 1.98
CA LEU A 31 3.45 3.17 1.66
C LEU A 31 3.45 1.71 2.02
N GLN A 32 2.43 1.25 2.75
CA GLN A 32 2.14 -0.18 2.89
C GLN A 32 1.23 -0.61 1.74
N LEU A 33 1.71 -1.56 0.96
CA LEU A 33 1.02 -2.05 -0.23
C LEU A 33 0.77 -3.54 -0.13
N GLY A 34 -0.49 -3.93 -0.11
CA GLY A 34 -0.87 -5.34 0.01
C GLY A 34 -0.49 -6.16 -1.22
N GLU A 35 -0.06 -7.38 -1.00
CA GLU A 35 0.37 -8.31 -2.05
C GLU A 35 -0.70 -8.53 -3.11
N VAL A 36 -1.97 -8.51 -2.72
CA VAL A 36 -3.12 -8.73 -3.62
C VAL A 36 -3.96 -7.46 -3.81
N SER A 37 -3.35 -6.29 -3.61
CA SER A 37 -4.03 -5.00 -3.78
C SER A 37 -4.38 -4.69 -5.25
N GLY A 38 -3.73 -5.36 -6.19
CA GLY A 38 -3.88 -5.08 -7.61
C GLY A 38 -2.99 -3.94 -8.13
N VAL A 39 -2.22 -3.31 -7.26
CA VAL A 39 -1.28 -2.25 -7.62
C VAL A 39 0.07 -2.88 -7.93
N VAL A 40 0.67 -2.55 -9.07
CA VAL A 40 1.99 -3.03 -9.44
C VAL A 40 3.05 -2.06 -8.90
N PRO A 41 3.89 -2.48 -7.93
CA PRO A 41 4.83 -1.57 -7.26
C PRO A 41 5.77 -0.84 -8.22
N THR A 42 6.31 -1.54 -9.21
CA THR A 42 7.24 -0.93 -10.18
C THR A 42 6.57 0.17 -11.00
N TYR A 43 5.30 -0.01 -11.36
CA TYR A 43 4.55 1.01 -12.11
C TYR A 43 4.25 2.22 -11.24
N LEU A 44 3.95 1.98 -9.97
CA LEU A 44 3.72 3.07 -9.01
C LEU A 44 4.99 3.90 -8.82
N LEU A 45 6.14 3.25 -8.67
CA LEU A 45 7.42 3.95 -8.54
C LEU A 45 7.75 4.77 -9.79
N ASP A 46 7.44 4.24 -10.99
CA ASP A 46 7.69 4.95 -12.24
C ASP A 46 6.90 6.26 -12.35
N VAL A 47 5.63 6.25 -11.94
CA VAL A 47 4.78 7.45 -12.03
C VAL A 47 4.96 8.39 -10.85
N TRP A 48 5.45 7.89 -9.72
CA TRP A 48 5.59 8.66 -8.48
C TRP A 48 6.46 9.91 -8.67
N ARG A 49 7.63 9.75 -9.25
CA ARG A 49 8.57 10.87 -9.41
C ARG A 49 7.92 12.01 -10.19
N TRP A 50 7.31 11.68 -11.30
CA TRP A 50 6.63 12.65 -12.13
C TRP A 50 5.51 13.36 -11.38
N ALA A 51 4.67 12.60 -10.67
CA ALA A 51 3.54 13.15 -9.92
C ALA A 51 3.99 14.00 -8.73
N ALA A 52 4.95 13.50 -7.95
CA ALA A 52 5.45 14.20 -6.75
C ALA A 52 6.19 15.48 -7.10
N ASP A 53 6.96 15.49 -8.18
CA ASP A 53 7.74 16.66 -8.60
C ASP A 53 6.85 17.82 -9.07
N ARG A 54 5.58 17.59 -9.30
CA ARG A 54 4.62 18.64 -9.63
C ARG A 54 4.20 19.49 -8.44
N THR A 55 4.51 19.03 -7.22
CA THR A 55 4.17 19.76 -6.01
C THR A 55 5.45 20.28 -5.35
N GLU A 56 5.37 21.46 -4.76
CA GLU A 56 6.51 22.04 -4.07
C GLU A 56 6.89 21.25 -2.83
N LEU A 57 5.89 20.83 -2.06
CA LEU A 57 6.09 20.08 -0.82
C LEU A 57 6.80 18.73 -1.05
N LEU A 58 6.46 18.04 -2.13
CA LEU A 58 6.93 16.69 -2.41
C LEU A 58 7.97 16.60 -3.52
N HIS A 59 8.47 17.76 -3.98
CA HIS A 59 9.48 17.78 -5.04
C HIS A 59 10.73 17.01 -4.59
N GLY A 60 11.11 15.98 -5.35
CA GLY A 60 12.24 15.13 -5.01
C GLY A 60 11.98 14.09 -3.93
N ALA A 61 10.75 14.00 -3.40
CA ALA A 61 10.40 13.03 -2.38
C ALA A 61 10.51 11.60 -2.92
N GLN A 62 11.09 10.71 -2.12
CA GLN A 62 11.19 9.29 -2.46
C GLN A 62 9.97 8.53 -1.94
N LEU A 63 9.52 7.55 -2.72
CA LEU A 63 8.48 6.63 -2.30
C LEU A 63 9.13 5.29 -1.91
N GLU A 64 8.90 4.88 -0.68
CA GLU A 64 9.31 3.56 -0.18
C GLU A 64 8.07 2.69 -0.06
N ILE A 65 8.11 1.52 -0.68
CA ILE A 65 6.99 0.59 -0.65
C ILE A 65 7.34 -0.59 0.25
N GLU A 66 6.51 -0.81 1.28
CA GLU A 66 6.57 -1.99 2.12
C GLU A 66 5.43 -2.92 1.72
N GLU A 67 5.77 -4.09 1.18
CA GLU A 67 4.76 -5.05 0.75
C GLU A 67 4.21 -5.81 1.94
N VAL A 68 2.87 -5.87 2.04
CA VAL A 68 2.17 -6.60 3.10
C VAL A 68 1.72 -7.94 2.52
N PRO A 69 2.22 -9.09 3.03
CA PRO A 69 1.84 -10.40 2.53
C PRO A 69 0.35 -10.65 2.66
N ALA A 70 -0.24 -11.31 1.67
CA ALA A 70 -1.65 -11.68 1.73
C ALA A 70 -1.82 -12.94 2.57
N LEU A 71 -2.68 -12.85 3.59
CA LEU A 71 -3.00 -13.97 4.48
C LEU A 71 -4.50 -14.19 4.51
N THR A 72 -4.90 -15.46 4.51
CA THR A 72 -6.29 -15.90 4.59
C THR A 72 -6.48 -16.76 5.82
N GLN A 73 -7.59 -16.57 6.52
CA GLN A 73 -7.96 -17.39 7.66
C GLN A 73 -9.08 -18.35 7.27
N CYS A 74 -8.94 -19.61 7.64
CA CYS A 74 -10.02 -20.58 7.51
C CYS A 74 -10.99 -20.41 8.68
N LEU A 75 -12.27 -20.21 8.38
CA LEU A 75 -13.30 -20.05 9.39
C LEU A 75 -13.77 -21.39 9.98
N SER A 76 -13.36 -22.51 9.37
CA SER A 76 -13.70 -23.85 9.85
C SER A 76 -12.66 -24.39 10.84
N CYS A 77 -11.36 -24.27 10.53
CA CYS A 77 -10.30 -24.79 11.41
C CYS A 77 -9.50 -23.69 12.11
N ASN A 78 -9.77 -22.40 11.82
CA ASN A 78 -9.13 -21.22 12.40
C ASN A 78 -7.63 -21.07 12.10
N LYS A 79 -7.08 -21.84 11.17
CA LYS A 79 -5.69 -21.70 10.76
C LYS A 79 -5.54 -20.61 9.70
N THR A 80 -4.41 -19.95 9.70
CA THR A 80 -4.04 -18.91 8.74
C THR A 80 -3.03 -19.49 7.75
N TYR A 81 -3.14 -19.08 6.49
CA TYR A 81 -2.24 -19.54 5.44
C TYR A 81 -1.98 -18.44 4.40
N THR A 82 -0.96 -18.64 3.56
CA THR A 82 -0.60 -17.68 2.51
C THR A 82 -1.59 -17.75 1.35
N THR A 83 -2.24 -16.62 1.08
CA THR A 83 -3.34 -16.53 0.09
C THR A 83 -2.86 -16.84 -1.33
N VAL A 84 -1.70 -16.30 -1.72
CA VAL A 84 -1.19 -16.46 -3.09
C VAL A 84 -0.93 -17.92 -3.43
N THR A 85 -0.49 -18.72 -2.45
CA THR A 85 -0.18 -20.12 -2.67
C THR A 85 -1.44 -21.00 -2.77
N TYR A 86 -2.43 -20.76 -1.91
CA TYR A 86 -3.55 -21.67 -1.73
C TYR A 86 -4.91 -21.11 -2.11
N GLY A 87 -5.03 -19.80 -2.27
CA GLY A 87 -6.28 -19.18 -2.65
C GLY A 87 -7.35 -19.26 -1.57
N ARG A 88 -8.57 -19.60 -1.97
CA ARG A 88 -9.73 -19.61 -1.06
C ARG A 88 -9.95 -20.95 -0.39
N LYS A 89 -9.22 -21.99 -0.78
CA LYS A 89 -9.39 -23.34 -0.22
C LYS A 89 -8.32 -23.60 0.83
N CYS A 90 -8.75 -23.90 2.05
CA CYS A 90 -7.83 -24.16 3.14
C CYS A 90 -6.97 -25.40 2.86
N PRO A 91 -5.64 -25.29 2.93
CA PRO A 91 -4.74 -26.42 2.71
C PRO A 91 -4.78 -27.44 3.85
N TYR A 92 -5.33 -27.07 5.01
CA TYR A 92 -5.35 -27.92 6.19
C TYR A 92 -6.63 -28.75 6.29
N CYS A 93 -7.79 -28.19 5.94
CA CYS A 93 -9.07 -28.89 6.09
C CYS A 93 -9.93 -28.88 4.83
N SER A 94 -9.46 -28.29 3.74
CA SER A 94 -10.15 -28.21 2.45
C SER A 94 -11.46 -27.42 2.44
N SER A 95 -11.75 -26.67 3.49
CA SER A 95 -12.93 -25.79 3.54
C SER A 95 -12.75 -24.61 2.60
N GLU A 96 -13.86 -24.15 2.01
CA GLU A 96 -13.91 -22.92 1.23
C GLU A 96 -14.50 -21.76 2.02
N LYS A 97 -14.80 -21.98 3.30
CA LYS A 97 -15.24 -20.92 4.22
C LYS A 97 -14.02 -20.19 4.76
N THR A 98 -13.52 -19.26 3.97
CA THR A 98 -12.25 -18.56 4.25
C THR A 98 -12.43 -17.07 4.09
N GLU A 99 -11.57 -16.30 4.78
CA GLU A 99 -11.61 -14.84 4.79
C GLU A 99 -10.19 -14.28 4.64
N LEU A 100 -10.03 -13.37 3.69
CA LEU A 100 -8.78 -12.64 3.54
C LEU A 100 -8.63 -11.66 4.73
N ILE A 101 -7.56 -11.80 5.50
CA ILE A 101 -7.35 -10.97 6.69
C ILE A 101 -6.35 -9.83 6.48
N GLN A 102 -5.48 -9.93 5.50
CA GLN A 102 -4.58 -8.85 5.09
C GLN A 102 -4.09 -9.07 3.67
N GLY A 103 -3.57 -8.03 3.04
CA GLY A 103 -3.01 -8.11 1.70
C GLY A 103 -3.67 -7.18 0.68
N LEU A 104 -4.69 -6.41 1.07
CA LEU A 104 -5.35 -5.41 0.21
C LEU A 104 -4.94 -3.98 0.53
N GLU A 105 -4.04 -3.77 1.47
CA GLU A 105 -3.67 -2.45 1.97
C GLU A 105 -3.14 -1.54 0.87
N ILE A 106 -3.58 -0.28 0.90
CA ILE A 106 -2.98 0.84 0.17
C ILE A 106 -2.97 1.96 1.20
N GLU A 107 -1.97 1.96 2.10
CA GLU A 107 -1.97 2.82 3.28
C GLU A 107 -0.68 3.60 3.44
N LEU A 108 -0.83 4.90 3.69
CA LEU A 108 0.28 5.75 4.08
C LEU A 108 0.75 5.34 5.47
N ALA A 109 1.98 4.84 5.58
CA ALA A 109 2.52 4.36 6.85
C ALA A 109 3.26 5.46 7.60
N GLU A 110 4.14 6.19 6.93
CA GLU A 110 4.91 7.28 7.53
C GLU A 110 5.43 8.24 6.48
N ILE A 111 5.76 9.46 6.93
CA ILE A 111 6.45 10.43 6.11
C ILE A 111 7.66 10.95 6.88
N GLU A 112 8.73 11.30 6.14
CA GLU A 112 9.90 11.99 6.68
C GLU A 112 9.89 13.42 6.12
N ALA A 113 9.74 14.39 7.00
CA ALA A 113 9.45 15.77 6.61
C ALA A 113 10.08 16.80 7.55
N THR A 114 10.15 18.04 7.08
CA THR A 114 10.60 19.18 7.88
C THR A 114 9.58 20.31 7.86
#